data_423c64cc75867a00af8e8d2821f9d016
#
_entry.id   423c64cc75867a00af8e8d2821f9d016
#
_cell.length_a   1.000
_cell.length_b   1.000
_cell.length_c   1.000
_cell.angle_alpha   90.00
_cell.angle_beta   90.00
_cell.angle_gamma   90.00
#
_symmetry.space_group_name_H-M   'P 1'
#
loop_
_entity.id
_entity.type
_entity.pdbx_description
1 polymer ?
#
loop_
_entity_poly.entity_id
_entity_poly.type
_entity_poly.pdbx_seq_one_letter_code
_entity_poly.pdbx_strand_id
1 'polypeptide(L)' 'MRFTQYFLATRQRPDRAMIELSWIERVIAAPEKRYVQADGRIRLWARIAEADGRMLRVVLLPDGETVHNAFFDRGYAP' A
#
# COMPACT_ATOMS: atom_id res chain seq x y z
N MET A 1 11.81 -1.08 5.78
CA MET A 1 11.14 -0.90 4.45
C MET A 1 12.03 -0.09 3.53
N ARG A 2 11.99 -0.41 2.26
CA ARG A 2 12.63 0.37 1.20
C ARG A 2 11.55 1.04 0.39
N PHE A 3 11.90 2.11 -0.32
CA PHE A 3 10.95 2.90 -1.12
C PHE A 3 11.52 3.18 -2.49
N THR A 4 10.67 3.14 -3.52
CA THR A 4 11.08 3.58 -4.86
C THR A 4 11.03 5.12 -4.91
N GLN A 5 11.76 5.71 -5.87
CA GLN A 5 11.66 7.15 -6.12
C GLN A 5 10.25 7.56 -6.50
N TYR A 6 9.56 6.70 -7.25
CA TYR A 6 8.16 6.92 -7.62
C TYR A 6 7.28 7.06 -6.37
N PHE A 7 7.43 6.15 -5.39
CA PHE A 7 6.66 6.22 -4.15
C PHE A 7 6.95 7.52 -3.39
N LEU A 8 8.22 7.87 -3.26
CA LEU A 8 8.62 9.09 -2.56
C LEU A 8 8.05 10.34 -3.23
N ALA A 9 8.02 10.37 -4.55
CA ALA A 9 7.46 11.49 -5.30
C ALA A 9 5.94 11.57 -5.17
N THR A 10 5.22 10.44 -5.32
CA THR A 10 3.75 10.42 -5.23
C THR A 10 3.27 10.74 -3.84
N ARG A 11 4.06 10.42 -2.82
CA ARG A 11 3.74 10.67 -1.42
C ARG A 11 3.55 12.15 -1.10
N GLN A 12 4.06 13.04 -1.96
CA GLN A 12 3.92 14.49 -1.78
C GLN A 12 2.55 15.02 -2.21
N ARG A 13 1.75 14.21 -2.89
CA ARG A 13 0.39 14.60 -3.26
C ARG A 13 -0.48 14.69 -2.01
N PRO A 14 -1.42 15.67 -1.94
CA PRO A 14 -2.26 15.82 -0.75
C PRO A 14 -3.05 14.56 -0.39
N ASP A 15 -3.54 13.82 -1.38
CA ASP A 15 -4.32 12.61 -1.16
C ASP A 15 -3.46 11.42 -0.70
N ARG A 16 -2.14 11.51 -0.83
CA ARG A 16 -1.19 10.46 -0.43
C ARG A 16 -0.42 10.82 0.83
N ALA A 17 -0.19 12.12 1.06
CA ALA A 17 0.61 12.60 2.20
C ALA A 17 -0.02 12.23 3.54
N MET A 18 -1.34 12.05 3.57
CA MET A 18 -2.07 11.67 4.79
C MET A 18 -1.86 10.22 5.19
N ILE A 19 -1.34 9.39 4.30
CA ILE A 19 -1.12 7.96 4.59
C ILE A 19 0.16 7.82 5.41
N GLU A 20 0.02 7.34 6.66
CA GLU A 20 1.16 7.18 7.55
C GLU A 20 1.95 5.93 7.21
N LEU A 21 3.29 6.01 7.36
CA LEU A 21 4.16 4.86 7.12
C LEU A 21 3.82 3.68 8.02
N SER A 22 3.37 3.95 9.26
CA SER A 22 2.96 2.89 10.18
C SER A 22 1.76 2.10 9.65
N TRP A 23 0.88 2.74 8.89
CA TRP A 23 -0.25 2.04 8.27
C TRP A 23 0.23 1.10 7.17
N ILE A 24 1.21 1.56 6.36
CA ILE A 24 1.81 0.75 5.30
C ILE A 24 2.49 -0.47 5.92
N GLU A 25 3.23 -0.29 7.01
CA GLU A 25 3.86 -1.39 7.73
C GLU A 25 2.83 -2.42 8.21
N ARG A 26 1.70 -1.93 8.73
CA ARG A 26 0.61 -2.81 9.17
C ARG A 26 0.06 -3.67 8.04
N VAL A 27 -0.17 -3.05 6.87
CA VAL A 27 -0.68 -3.79 5.71
C VAL A 27 0.32 -4.87 5.27
N ILE A 28 1.60 -4.54 5.28
CA ILE A 28 2.65 -5.50 4.92
C ILE A 28 2.71 -6.66 5.92
N ALA A 29 2.60 -6.35 7.21
CA ALA A 29 2.71 -7.36 8.26
C ALA A 29 1.49 -8.29 8.34
N ALA A 30 0.29 -7.77 8.07
CA ALA A 30 -0.94 -8.54 8.23
C ALA A 30 -1.98 -8.14 7.17
N PRO A 31 -1.74 -8.46 5.90
CA PRO A 31 -2.69 -8.14 4.85
C PRO A 31 -3.95 -8.98 4.95
N GLU A 32 -5.10 -8.38 4.64
CA GLU A 32 -6.36 -9.12 4.53
C GLU A 32 -6.47 -9.80 3.17
N LYS A 33 -5.78 -9.27 2.15
CA LYS A 33 -5.75 -9.84 0.82
C LYS A 33 -4.39 -9.59 0.19
N ARG A 34 -3.90 -10.58 -0.57
CA ARG A 34 -2.63 -10.53 -1.28
C ARG A 34 -2.82 -11.03 -2.70
N TYR A 35 -2.27 -10.31 -3.67
CA TYR A 35 -2.33 -10.71 -5.07
C TYR A 35 -0.99 -10.41 -5.75
N VAL A 36 -0.42 -11.40 -6.44
CA VAL A 36 0.83 -11.22 -7.18
C VAL A 36 0.49 -10.96 -8.64
N GLN A 37 0.92 -9.80 -9.15
CA GLN A 37 0.69 -9.43 -10.55
C GLN A 37 1.58 -10.26 -11.49
N ALA A 38 1.21 -10.24 -12.78
CA ALA A 38 1.96 -10.97 -13.80
C ALA A 38 3.43 -10.53 -13.88
N ASP A 39 3.71 -9.25 -13.58
CA ASP A 39 5.08 -8.70 -13.58
C ASP A 39 5.84 -8.96 -12.27
N GLY A 40 5.22 -9.68 -11.33
CA GLY A 40 5.82 -10.01 -10.05
C GLY A 40 5.57 -9.01 -8.93
N ARG A 41 5.00 -7.84 -9.22
CA ARG A 41 4.64 -6.89 -8.16
C ARG A 41 3.56 -7.50 -7.28
N ILE A 42 3.57 -7.12 -6.01
CA ILE A 42 2.68 -7.69 -5.01
C ILE A 42 1.72 -6.62 -4.52
N ARG A 43 0.42 -6.89 -4.62
CA ARG A 43 -0.62 -6.01 -4.07
C ARG A 43 -1.07 -6.57 -2.74
N LEU A 44 -1.11 -5.69 -1.72
CA LEU A 44 -1.59 -6.03 -0.39
C LEU A 44 -2.68 -5.06 0.01
N TRP A 45 -3.72 -5.56 0.68
CA TRP A 45 -4.81 -4.72 1.16
C TRP A 45 -5.08 -5.03 2.62
N ALA A 46 -5.35 -4.00 3.40
CA ALA A 46 -5.90 -4.15 4.74
C ALA A 46 -6.68 -2.89 5.13
N ARG A 47 -7.62 -3.06 6.02
CA ARG A 47 -8.41 -1.97 6.57
C ARG A 47 -7.59 -1.12 7.51
N ILE A 48 -7.79 0.20 7.45
CA ILE A 48 -7.16 1.13 8.39
C ILE A 48 -8.27 1.78 9.20
N ALA A 49 -8.39 1.37 10.46
CA ALA A 49 -9.42 1.88 11.35
C ALA A 49 -9.34 3.40 11.52
N GLU A 50 -8.13 3.95 11.62
CA GLU A 50 -7.89 5.39 11.76
C GLU A 50 -8.35 6.19 10.54
N ALA A 51 -8.58 5.52 9.42
CA ALA A 51 -9.08 6.13 8.19
C ALA A 51 -10.49 5.65 7.87
N ASP A 52 -11.33 5.53 8.89
CA ASP A 52 -12.73 5.12 8.79
C ASP A 52 -12.91 3.73 8.16
N GLY A 53 -11.97 2.84 8.39
CA GLY A 53 -12.04 1.47 7.88
C GLY A 53 -11.83 1.34 6.39
N ARG A 54 -11.28 2.38 5.72
CA ARG A 54 -11.00 2.30 4.29
C ARG A 54 -9.87 1.31 4.01
N MET A 55 -9.95 0.67 2.85
CA MET A 55 -8.95 -0.31 2.44
C MET A 55 -7.73 0.39 1.88
N LEU A 56 -6.59 0.20 2.54
CA LEU A 56 -5.31 0.70 2.06
C LEU A 56 -4.66 -0.36 1.19
N ARG A 57 -4.36 0.00 -0.06
CA ARG A 57 -3.65 -0.86 -1.00
C ARG A 57 -2.19 -0.46 -1.02
N VAL A 58 -1.32 -1.43 -0.79
CA VAL A 58 0.13 -1.25 -0.85
C VAL A 58 0.65 -2.12 -1.99
N VAL A 59 1.49 -1.54 -2.85
CA VAL A 59 2.12 -2.28 -3.94
C VAL A 59 3.61 -2.38 -3.64
N LEU A 60 4.09 -3.63 -3.56
CA LEU A 60 5.51 -3.92 -3.38
C LEU A 60 6.14 -4.36 -4.70
N LEU A 61 7.43 -4.11 -4.85
CA LEU A 61 8.21 -4.69 -5.93
C LEU A 61 8.34 -6.21 -5.72
N PRO A 62 8.80 -6.96 -6.73
CA PRO A 62 8.93 -8.42 -6.61
C PRO A 62 9.82 -8.90 -5.45
N ASP A 63 10.69 -8.04 -4.91
CA ASP A 63 11.51 -8.39 -3.75
C ASP A 63 10.68 -8.57 -2.46
N GLY A 64 9.40 -8.17 -2.48
CA GLY A 64 8.52 -8.28 -1.33
C GLY A 64 8.81 -7.30 -0.21
N GLU A 65 9.69 -6.33 -0.42
CA GLU A 65 10.15 -5.40 0.60
C GLU A 65 10.05 -3.93 0.20
N THR A 66 10.27 -3.63 -1.09
CA THR A 66 10.31 -2.24 -1.55
C THR A 66 8.92 -1.74 -1.87
N VAL A 67 8.48 -0.70 -1.17
CA VAL A 67 7.17 -0.08 -1.39
C VAL A 67 7.25 0.78 -2.64
N HIS A 68 6.38 0.50 -3.60
CA HIS A 68 6.30 1.23 -4.86
C HIS A 68 5.12 2.18 -4.92
N ASN A 69 4.01 1.83 -4.27
CA ASN A 69 2.82 2.67 -4.24
C ASN A 69 1.95 2.35 -3.02
N ALA A 70 1.16 3.31 -2.58
CA ALA A 70 0.20 3.12 -1.51
C ALA A 70 -0.93 4.13 -1.67
N PHE A 71 -2.17 3.67 -1.67
CA PHE A 71 -3.34 4.54 -1.79
C PHE A 71 -4.57 3.82 -1.27
N PHE A 72 -5.60 4.59 -0.90
CA PHE A 72 -6.88 4.01 -0.52
C PHE A 72 -7.62 3.54 -1.76
N ASP A 73 -8.00 2.28 -1.76
CA ASP A 73 -8.60 1.62 -2.93
C ASP A 73 -10.12 1.62 -2.80
N ARG A 74 -10.78 2.53 -3.50
CA ARG A 74 -12.24 2.65 -3.47
C ARG A 74 -12.92 1.52 -4.24
N GLY A 75 -12.21 0.88 -5.14
CA GLY A 75 -12.75 -0.21 -5.95
C GLY A 75 -12.55 -1.59 -5.35
N TYR A 76 -12.05 -1.66 -4.12
CA TYR A 76 -11.79 -2.94 -3.48
C TYR A 76 -13.09 -3.75 -3.32
N ALA A 77 -13.03 -5.03 -3.73
CA ALA A 77 -14.08 -6.01 -3.50
C ALA A 77 -13.43 -7.27 -2.92
N PRO A 78 -13.97 -7.81 -1.83
CA PRO A 78 -13.43 -9.03 -1.22
C PRO A 78 -13.51 -10.24 -2.14
#